data_63a87069b663c248de55d4103d450b8d
#
_entry.id   63a87069b663c248de55d4103d450b8d
#
_cell.length_a   1.000
_cell.length_b   1.000
_cell.length_c   1.000
_cell.angle_alpha   90.00
_cell.angle_beta   90.00
_cell.angle_gamma   90.00
#
_symmetry.space_group_name_H-M   'P 1'
#
loop_
_entity.id
_entity.type
_entity.pdbx_description
1 polymer ?
#
loop_
_entity_poly.entity_id
_entity_poly.type
_entity_poly.pdbx_seq_one_letter_code
_entity_poly.pdbx_strand_id
1 'polypeptide(L)'
;DGSFSEKEPSPIRKILYKFKKFGKNLYITYLSEVNMNNPLDTQKDYQEYVNQKSPNSPILKNCFNAFWVGGLICSIGQIIFSFCLYKGLDETACGTVVSIILIAISAFLTGLNIFNKIGKFAGAGSLVPITGFANSIVAPAMEYKSEGYIMGVGAKMFTVAGPVLVYGISTSIIVGIVYFLFNCNGVLV
;
A
#
# COMPACT_ATOMS: atom_id res chain seq x y z
N ASP A 1 -23.12 -32.72 -59.10
CA ASP A 1 -21.70 -32.26 -59.25
C ASP A 1 -21.62 -30.82 -58.79
N GLY A 2 -21.35 -30.65 -57.53
CA GLY A 2 -21.10 -29.35 -56.88
C GLY A 2 -19.67 -29.33 -56.36
N SER A 3 -18.71 -28.98 -57.24
CA SER A 3 -17.35 -28.72 -56.84
C SER A 3 -17.31 -27.45 -56.00
N PHE A 4 -17.15 -27.60 -54.69
CA PHE A 4 -16.86 -26.51 -53.79
C PHE A 4 -15.41 -26.04 -54.04
N SER A 5 -15.28 -24.97 -54.83
CA SER A 5 -13.99 -24.28 -55.03
C SER A 5 -13.52 -23.72 -53.70
N GLU A 6 -12.56 -24.36 -53.10
CA GLU A 6 -11.82 -23.86 -51.92
C GLU A 6 -11.06 -22.60 -52.35
N LYS A 7 -11.63 -21.42 -52.06
CA LYS A 7 -10.95 -20.13 -52.23
C LYS A 7 -9.69 -20.10 -51.33
N GLU A 8 -8.50 -20.09 -51.93
CA GLU A 8 -7.28 -19.90 -51.20
C GLU A 8 -7.36 -18.67 -50.27
N PRO A 9 -6.96 -18.84 -49.00
CA PRO A 9 -7.03 -17.74 -48.04
C PRO A 9 -6.09 -16.61 -48.46
N SER A 10 -6.55 -15.36 -48.35
CA SER A 10 -5.80 -14.17 -48.73
C SER A 10 -4.42 -14.13 -48.08
N PRO A 11 -3.41 -13.55 -48.74
CA PRO A 11 -2.00 -13.53 -48.27
C PRO A 11 -1.89 -12.91 -46.85
N ILE A 12 -2.74 -11.96 -46.52
CA ILE A 12 -2.82 -11.34 -45.17
C ILE A 12 -3.29 -12.37 -44.12
N ARG A 13 -4.25 -13.23 -44.45
CA ARG A 13 -4.72 -14.27 -43.55
C ARG A 13 -3.66 -15.36 -43.32
N LYS A 14 -2.85 -15.69 -44.32
CA LYS A 14 -1.68 -16.60 -44.20
C LYS A 14 -0.62 -16.00 -43.28
N ILE A 15 -0.34 -14.70 -43.40
CA ILE A 15 0.59 -13.98 -42.54
C ILE A 15 0.10 -13.92 -41.09
N LEU A 16 -1.15 -13.54 -40.84
CA LEU A 16 -1.75 -13.50 -39.49
C LEU A 16 -1.76 -14.88 -38.82
N TYR A 17 -2.05 -15.95 -39.57
CA TYR A 17 -2.00 -17.32 -39.07
C TYR A 17 -0.58 -17.74 -38.69
N LYS A 18 0.42 -17.35 -39.49
CA LYS A 18 1.83 -17.61 -39.19
C LYS A 18 2.34 -16.87 -37.96
N PHE A 19 1.92 -15.62 -37.77
CA PHE A 19 2.23 -14.85 -36.55
C PHE A 19 1.56 -15.45 -35.31
N LYS A 20 0.29 -15.84 -35.42
CA LYS A 20 -0.45 -16.48 -34.32
C LYS A 20 0.15 -17.84 -33.94
N LYS A 21 0.60 -18.63 -34.93
CA LYS A 21 1.27 -19.91 -34.71
C LYS A 21 2.66 -19.72 -34.12
N PHE A 22 3.43 -18.69 -34.57
CA PHE A 22 4.74 -18.35 -34.04
C PHE A 22 4.66 -17.90 -32.57
N GLY A 23 3.74 -16.99 -32.24
CA GLY A 23 3.52 -16.53 -30.89
C GLY A 23 3.07 -17.65 -29.96
N LYS A 24 2.20 -18.57 -30.43
CA LYS A 24 1.77 -19.73 -29.64
C LYS A 24 2.92 -20.72 -29.39
N ASN A 25 3.75 -20.96 -30.38
CA ASN A 25 4.92 -21.83 -30.22
C ASN A 25 5.97 -21.20 -29.29
N LEU A 26 6.22 -19.89 -29.41
CA LEU A 26 7.13 -19.16 -28.53
C LEU A 26 6.65 -19.18 -27.08
N TYR A 27 5.35 -19.00 -26.88
CA TYR A 27 4.73 -19.07 -25.55
C TYR A 27 4.80 -20.48 -24.94
N ILE A 28 4.53 -21.53 -25.76
CA ILE A 28 4.64 -22.92 -25.32
C ILE A 28 6.10 -23.29 -25.02
N THR A 29 7.06 -22.84 -25.83
CA THR A 29 8.51 -23.07 -25.59
C THR A 29 8.95 -22.36 -24.33
N TYR A 30 8.53 -21.10 -24.12
CA TYR A 30 8.80 -20.37 -22.89
C TYR A 30 8.20 -21.06 -21.65
N LEU A 31 6.94 -21.52 -21.73
CA LEU A 31 6.31 -22.28 -20.65
C LEU A 31 7.00 -23.61 -20.39
N SER A 32 7.47 -24.32 -21.42
CA SER A 32 8.21 -25.57 -21.26
C SER A 32 9.60 -25.37 -20.65
N GLU A 33 10.31 -24.30 -21.02
CA GLU A 33 11.59 -23.94 -20.38
C GLU A 33 11.40 -23.50 -18.92
N VAL A 34 10.36 -22.71 -18.62
CA VAL A 34 10.00 -22.31 -17.26
C VAL A 34 9.60 -23.53 -16.42
N ASN A 35 8.91 -24.51 -17.02
CA ASN A 35 8.42 -25.70 -16.31
C ASN A 35 9.49 -26.76 -16.10
N MET A 36 10.51 -26.85 -16.96
CA MET A 36 11.56 -27.86 -16.84
C MET A 36 12.65 -27.53 -15.81
N ASN A 37 12.79 -26.26 -15.40
CA ASN A 37 13.84 -25.82 -14.48
C ASN A 37 13.33 -25.19 -13.17
N ASN A 38 12.03 -25.28 -12.87
CA ASN A 38 11.48 -24.69 -11.69
C ASN A 38 11.16 -25.77 -10.63
N PRO A 39 11.90 -25.85 -9.51
CA PRO A 39 11.65 -26.81 -8.45
C PRO A 39 10.29 -26.60 -7.73
N LEU A 40 9.47 -25.66 -8.22
CA LEU A 40 8.19 -25.25 -7.64
C LEU A 40 6.97 -25.89 -8.32
N ASP A 41 7.14 -27.02 -8.98
CA ASP A 41 6.11 -27.63 -9.83
C ASP A 41 4.95 -28.25 -9.03
N THR A 42 5.11 -28.45 -7.72
CA THR A 42 4.05 -28.88 -6.81
C THR A 42 3.72 -27.82 -5.78
N GLN A 43 2.45 -27.72 -5.42
CA GLN A 43 1.96 -26.79 -4.39
C GLN A 43 2.69 -26.98 -3.04
N LYS A 44 3.18 -28.19 -2.78
CA LYS A 44 3.98 -28.51 -1.60
C LYS A 44 5.37 -27.89 -1.66
N ASP A 45 6.05 -28.02 -2.78
CA ASP A 45 7.40 -27.46 -2.99
C ASP A 45 7.36 -25.92 -2.93
N TYR A 46 6.27 -25.30 -3.45
CA TYR A 46 6.05 -23.88 -3.33
C TYR A 46 5.84 -23.46 -1.86
N GLN A 47 5.04 -24.19 -1.09
CA GLN A 47 4.84 -23.90 0.33
C GLN A 47 6.13 -24.07 1.15
N GLU A 48 6.91 -25.10 0.87
CA GLU A 48 8.19 -25.32 1.52
C GLU A 48 9.18 -24.19 1.20
N TYR A 49 9.26 -23.77 -0.07
CA TYR A 49 10.08 -22.64 -0.49
C TYR A 49 9.63 -21.33 0.18
N VAL A 50 8.33 -21.07 0.25
CA VAL A 50 7.79 -19.88 0.94
C VAL A 50 8.14 -19.92 2.42
N ASN A 51 8.00 -21.05 3.10
CA ASN A 51 8.34 -21.18 4.52
C ASN A 51 9.83 -20.97 4.80
N GLN A 52 10.70 -21.41 3.89
CA GLN A 52 12.14 -21.17 3.99
C GLN A 52 12.52 -19.70 3.78
N LYS A 53 11.84 -19.01 2.86
CA LYS A 53 12.12 -17.59 2.50
C LYS A 53 11.38 -16.59 3.40
N SER A 54 10.28 -17.00 4.02
CA SER A 54 9.44 -16.18 4.89
C SER A 54 9.41 -16.79 6.31
N PRO A 55 10.48 -16.66 7.10
CA PRO A 55 10.49 -17.17 8.46
C PRO A 55 9.39 -16.48 9.29
N ASN A 56 8.74 -17.26 10.15
CA ASN A 56 7.69 -16.73 11.03
C ASN A 56 8.22 -15.58 11.88
N SER A 57 7.54 -14.44 11.79
CA SER A 57 7.89 -13.26 12.57
C SER A 57 7.67 -13.52 14.08
N PRO A 58 8.60 -13.15 14.96
CA PRO A 58 8.43 -13.28 16.42
C PRO A 58 7.38 -12.26 16.90
N ILE A 59 6.12 -12.70 16.96
CA ILE A 59 4.95 -11.83 17.23
C ILE A 59 5.12 -11.05 18.53
N LEU A 60 5.51 -11.71 19.63
CA LEU A 60 5.65 -11.08 20.95
C LEU A 60 6.70 -9.97 20.94
N LYS A 61 7.86 -10.21 20.34
CA LYS A 61 8.92 -9.22 20.22
C LYS A 61 8.49 -8.02 19.36
N ASN A 62 7.83 -8.30 18.25
CA ASN A 62 7.34 -7.25 17.35
C ASN A 62 6.23 -6.43 18.00
N CYS A 63 5.36 -7.06 18.78
CA CYS A 63 4.30 -6.39 19.53
C CYS A 63 4.88 -5.46 20.60
N PHE A 64 5.89 -5.91 21.34
CA PHE A 64 6.59 -5.10 22.34
C PHE A 64 7.29 -3.88 21.71
N ASN A 65 8.00 -4.08 20.60
CA ASN A 65 8.65 -2.99 19.87
C ASN A 65 7.62 -1.98 19.34
N ALA A 66 6.51 -2.47 18.80
CA ALA A 66 5.43 -1.61 18.31
C ALA A 66 4.80 -0.78 19.43
N PHE A 67 4.53 -1.39 20.58
CA PHE A 67 3.99 -0.72 21.76
C PHE A 67 4.93 0.39 22.26
N TRP A 68 6.22 0.08 22.40
CA TRP A 68 7.20 1.04 22.88
C TRP A 68 7.36 2.25 21.95
N VAL A 69 7.55 2.02 20.66
CA VAL A 69 7.74 3.12 19.69
C VAL A 69 6.45 3.89 19.46
N GLY A 70 5.31 3.19 19.36
CA GLY A 70 4.00 3.86 19.25
C GLY A 70 3.70 4.72 20.46
N GLY A 71 3.97 4.21 21.67
CA GLY A 71 3.83 4.95 22.92
C GLY A 71 4.72 6.20 22.97
N LEU A 72 5.96 6.11 22.47
CA LEU A 72 6.88 7.24 22.39
C LEU A 72 6.37 8.32 21.41
N ILE A 73 5.87 7.94 20.26
CA ILE A 73 5.25 8.87 19.28
C ILE A 73 4.03 9.57 19.90
N CYS A 74 3.16 8.82 20.59
CA CYS A 74 2.00 9.38 21.27
C CYS A 74 2.41 10.34 22.39
N SER A 75 3.46 10.02 23.15
CA SER A 75 3.98 10.90 24.21
C SER A 75 4.50 12.22 23.66
N ILE A 76 5.24 12.20 22.53
CA ILE A 76 5.67 13.41 21.85
C ILE A 76 4.44 14.23 21.38
N GLY A 77 3.45 13.58 20.79
CA GLY A 77 2.20 14.22 20.40
C GLY A 77 1.49 14.90 21.58
N GLN A 78 1.43 14.22 22.75
CA GLN A 78 0.81 14.76 23.94
C GLN A 78 1.57 15.96 24.52
N ILE A 79 2.90 15.95 24.49
CA ILE A 79 3.71 17.10 24.91
C ILE A 79 3.40 18.32 24.03
N ILE A 80 3.35 18.15 22.72
CA ILE A 80 3.02 19.23 21.76
C ILE A 80 1.59 19.74 22.04
N PHE A 81 0.64 18.82 22.25
CA PHE A 81 -0.76 19.15 22.54
C PHE A 81 -0.87 20.00 23.80
N SER A 82 -0.25 19.55 24.90
CA SER A 82 -0.24 20.29 26.17
C SER A 82 0.40 21.68 26.04
N PHE A 83 1.47 21.80 25.23
CA PHE A 83 2.08 23.09 24.97
C PHE A 83 1.15 24.03 24.16
N CYS A 84 0.38 23.51 23.20
CA CYS A 84 -0.60 24.30 22.45
C CYS A 84 -1.74 24.79 23.36
N LEU A 85 -2.25 23.95 24.25
CA LEU A 85 -3.24 24.32 25.26
C LEU A 85 -2.71 25.41 26.19
N TYR A 86 -1.46 25.27 26.66
CA TYR A 86 -0.82 26.29 27.51
C TYR A 86 -0.75 27.66 26.83
N LYS A 87 -0.60 27.69 25.49
CA LYS A 87 -0.64 28.90 24.68
C LYS A 87 -2.04 29.48 24.47
N GLY A 88 -3.09 28.85 24.97
CA GLY A 88 -4.47 29.32 24.86
C GLY A 88 -5.16 28.97 23.54
N LEU A 89 -4.63 28.01 22.78
CA LEU A 89 -5.30 27.51 21.59
C LEU A 89 -6.49 26.62 21.98
N ASP A 90 -7.54 26.65 21.17
CA ASP A 90 -8.69 25.76 21.31
C ASP A 90 -8.28 24.29 21.12
N GLU A 91 -8.97 23.38 21.78
CA GLU A 91 -8.66 21.94 21.79
C GLU A 91 -8.64 21.34 20.37
N THR A 92 -9.60 21.73 19.52
CA THR A 92 -9.69 21.30 18.14
C THR A 92 -8.51 21.81 17.29
N ALA A 93 -8.10 23.04 17.52
CA ALA A 93 -6.94 23.66 16.88
C ALA A 93 -5.64 22.98 17.35
N CYS A 94 -5.51 22.63 18.62
CA CYS A 94 -4.37 21.90 19.16
C CYS A 94 -4.17 20.54 18.47
N GLY A 95 -5.25 19.76 18.28
CA GLY A 95 -5.20 18.49 17.57
C GLY A 95 -4.70 18.63 16.14
N THR A 96 -5.14 19.66 15.44
CA THR A 96 -4.70 19.96 14.07
C THR A 96 -3.21 20.32 14.03
N VAL A 97 -2.74 21.16 14.94
CA VAL A 97 -1.33 21.57 15.02
C VAL A 97 -0.41 20.37 15.31
N VAL A 98 -0.81 19.50 16.25
CA VAL A 98 -0.06 18.26 16.56
C VAL A 98 0.06 17.38 15.32
N SER A 99 -1.02 17.20 14.58
CA SER A 99 -1.02 16.40 13.35
C SER A 99 -0.07 16.97 12.31
N ILE A 100 -0.09 18.29 12.08
CA ILE A 100 0.80 18.97 11.13
C ILE A 100 2.26 18.80 11.53
N ILE A 101 2.60 18.99 12.81
CA ILE A 101 3.97 18.84 13.30
C ILE A 101 4.47 17.40 13.16
N LEU A 102 3.65 16.41 13.52
CA LEU A 102 4.03 14.99 13.39
C LEU A 102 4.22 14.58 11.92
N ILE A 103 3.37 15.07 11.01
CA ILE A 103 3.53 14.86 9.57
C ILE A 103 4.83 15.47 9.07
N ALA A 104 5.13 16.72 9.46
CA ALA A 104 6.35 17.42 9.05
C ALA A 104 7.62 16.69 9.54
N ILE A 105 7.64 16.25 10.80
CA ILE A 105 8.75 15.46 11.37
C ILE A 105 8.91 14.14 10.60
N SER A 106 7.83 13.42 10.35
CA SER A 106 7.87 12.17 9.61
C SER A 106 8.36 12.35 8.17
N ALA A 107 7.88 13.38 7.47
CA ALA A 107 8.31 13.71 6.13
C ALA A 107 9.82 14.04 6.08
N PHE A 108 10.30 14.79 7.05
CA PHE A 108 11.74 15.10 7.20
C PHE A 108 12.59 13.86 7.46
N LEU A 109 12.17 12.99 8.39
CA LEU A 109 12.83 11.72 8.68
C LEU A 109 12.82 10.75 7.49
N THR A 110 11.75 10.77 6.71
CA THR A 110 11.65 10.00 5.46
C THR A 110 12.63 10.53 4.43
N GLY A 111 12.72 11.85 4.28
CA GLY A 111 13.68 12.52 3.40
C GLY A 111 15.14 12.17 3.71
N LEU A 112 15.45 11.98 4.98
CA LEU A 112 16.78 11.55 5.44
C LEU A 112 16.97 10.01 5.38
N ASN A 113 15.98 9.24 4.91
CA ASN A 113 15.96 7.77 4.89
C ASN A 113 16.15 7.12 6.29
N ILE A 114 15.85 7.87 7.37
CA ILE A 114 15.90 7.40 8.75
C ILE A 114 14.60 6.66 9.10
N PHE A 115 13.46 7.13 8.60
CA PHE A 115 12.15 6.54 8.92
C PHE A 115 12.06 5.05 8.55
N ASN A 116 12.69 4.63 7.45
CA ASN A 116 12.75 3.23 7.04
C ASN A 116 13.43 2.32 8.08
N LYS A 117 14.45 2.82 8.77
CA LYS A 117 15.14 2.09 9.86
C LYS A 117 14.24 1.97 11.09
N ILE A 118 13.55 3.07 11.43
CA ILE A 118 12.56 3.09 12.52
C ILE A 118 11.41 2.13 12.20
N GLY A 119 10.88 2.15 10.98
CA GLY A 119 9.80 1.27 10.54
C GLY A 119 10.13 -0.21 10.60
N LYS A 120 11.37 -0.59 10.24
CA LYS A 120 11.84 -1.98 10.35
C LYS A 120 11.91 -2.47 11.80
N PHE A 121 12.25 -1.58 12.75
CA PHE A 121 12.33 -1.92 14.18
C PHE A 121 10.96 -1.88 14.86
N ALA A 122 10.18 -0.83 14.59
CA ALA A 122 8.91 -0.54 15.26
C ALA A 122 7.70 -1.25 14.64
N GLY A 123 7.79 -1.64 13.36
CA GLY A 123 6.68 -2.24 12.64
C GLY A 123 5.41 -1.38 12.71
N ALA A 124 4.31 -1.97 13.17
CA ALA A 124 3.01 -1.31 13.28
C ALA A 124 3.03 -0.05 14.17
N GLY A 125 3.91 0.01 15.19
CA GLY A 125 4.00 1.15 16.10
C GLY A 125 4.36 2.48 15.46
N SER A 126 5.11 2.46 14.34
CA SER A 126 5.43 3.66 13.56
C SER A 126 4.55 3.82 12.31
N LEU A 127 3.94 2.72 11.81
CA LEU A 127 3.15 2.73 10.58
C LEU A 127 1.69 3.09 10.80
N VAL A 128 1.11 2.72 11.94
CA VAL A 128 -0.30 3.01 12.27
C VAL A 128 -0.56 4.48 12.58
N PRO A 129 0.31 5.20 13.35
CA PRO A 129 0.12 6.63 13.59
C PRO A 129 0.21 7.46 12.28
N ILE A 130 -0.22 8.73 12.37
CA ILE A 130 -0.19 9.68 11.23
C ILE A 130 1.19 9.84 10.60
N THR A 131 2.24 9.55 11.37
CA THR A 131 3.64 9.51 10.91
C THR A 131 3.88 8.45 9.84
N GLY A 132 3.27 7.27 9.97
CA GLY A 132 3.33 6.22 8.96
C GLY A 132 2.61 6.59 7.68
N PHE A 133 1.45 7.23 7.79
CA PHE A 133 0.73 7.74 6.62
C PHE A 133 1.56 8.80 5.88
N ALA A 134 2.18 9.73 6.59
CA ALA A 134 3.06 10.72 5.97
C ALA A 134 4.24 10.07 5.24
N ASN A 135 4.90 9.07 5.86
CA ASN A 135 5.97 8.31 5.22
C ASN A 135 5.50 7.58 3.94
N SER A 136 4.29 6.98 3.97
CA SER A 136 3.75 6.23 2.83
C SER A 136 3.44 7.11 1.61
N ILE A 137 3.30 8.42 1.80
CA ILE A 137 3.12 9.41 0.74
C ILE A 137 4.47 9.96 0.28
N VAL A 138 5.35 10.33 1.22
CA VAL A 138 6.62 10.99 0.92
C VAL A 138 7.63 10.04 0.27
N ALA A 139 7.69 8.77 0.72
CA ALA A 139 8.65 7.81 0.17
C ALA A 139 8.45 7.56 -1.34
N PRO A 140 7.23 7.23 -1.83
CA PRO A 140 7.00 7.13 -3.27
C PRO A 140 7.21 8.46 -4.03
N ALA A 141 6.86 9.59 -3.42
CA ALA A 141 7.08 10.90 -4.03
C ALA A 141 8.57 11.16 -4.32
N MET A 142 9.45 10.72 -3.45
CA MET A 142 10.90 10.85 -3.63
C MET A 142 11.45 9.83 -4.64
N GLU A 143 10.98 8.58 -4.58
CA GLU A 143 11.43 7.50 -5.44
C GLU A 143 11.10 7.75 -6.91
N TYR A 144 9.87 8.17 -7.19
CA TYR A 144 9.36 8.40 -8.55
C TYR A 144 9.56 9.82 -9.08
N LYS A 145 10.39 10.62 -8.42
CA LYS A 145 10.69 12.00 -8.87
C LYS A 145 11.31 12.05 -10.26
N SER A 146 12.10 11.05 -10.63
CA SER A 146 12.72 10.93 -11.95
C SER A 146 11.72 10.67 -13.09
N GLU A 147 10.53 10.16 -12.79
CA GLU A 147 9.45 9.90 -13.77
C GLU A 147 8.59 11.14 -14.05
N GLY A 148 8.90 12.28 -13.44
CA GLY A 148 8.17 13.55 -13.59
C GLY A 148 7.16 13.84 -12.48
N TYR A 149 6.70 15.10 -12.41
CA TYR A 149 5.86 15.55 -11.30
C TYR A 149 4.42 15.03 -11.37
N ILE A 150 3.83 14.90 -12.56
CA ILE A 150 2.42 14.53 -12.72
C ILE A 150 2.28 13.00 -12.72
N MET A 151 2.95 12.31 -13.64
CA MET A 151 2.82 10.86 -13.82
C MET A 151 3.65 10.07 -12.79
N GLY A 152 4.79 10.58 -12.37
CA GLY A 152 5.62 9.98 -11.33
C GLY A 152 5.11 10.34 -9.94
N VAL A 153 5.48 11.50 -9.44
CA VAL A 153 5.22 11.92 -8.06
C VAL A 153 3.73 11.93 -7.73
N GLY A 154 2.91 12.67 -8.50
CA GLY A 154 1.48 12.83 -8.23
C GLY A 154 0.73 11.52 -8.27
N ALA A 155 0.86 10.75 -9.35
CA ALA A 155 0.17 9.48 -9.50
C ALA A 155 0.54 8.49 -8.38
N LYS A 156 1.81 8.41 -8.01
CA LYS A 156 2.29 7.46 -6.98
C LYS A 156 1.87 7.87 -5.56
N MET A 157 1.86 9.16 -5.24
CA MET A 157 1.32 9.63 -3.96
C MET A 157 -0.14 9.21 -3.77
N PHE A 158 -0.97 9.38 -4.80
CA PHE A 158 -2.38 9.01 -4.75
C PHE A 158 -2.63 7.50 -4.79
N THR A 159 -1.71 6.70 -5.27
CA THR A 159 -1.83 5.23 -5.24
C THR A 159 -1.98 4.70 -3.82
N VAL A 160 -1.31 5.31 -2.83
CA VAL A 160 -1.42 4.92 -1.42
C VAL A 160 -2.46 5.78 -0.69
N ALA A 161 -2.41 7.10 -0.87
CA ALA A 161 -3.32 8.02 -0.19
C ALA A 161 -4.78 7.85 -0.63
N GLY A 162 -5.03 7.55 -1.91
CA GLY A 162 -6.38 7.39 -2.47
C GLY A 162 -7.23 6.36 -1.73
N PRO A 163 -6.82 5.09 -1.66
CA PRO A 163 -7.55 4.06 -0.94
C PRO A 163 -7.79 4.38 0.53
N VAL A 164 -6.79 4.94 1.23
CA VAL A 164 -6.92 5.31 2.65
C VAL A 164 -8.00 6.37 2.85
N LEU A 165 -8.03 7.41 2.01
CA LEU A 165 -9.06 8.44 2.07
C LEU A 165 -10.44 7.89 1.73
N VAL A 166 -10.56 7.07 0.68
CA VAL A 166 -11.84 6.46 0.27
C VAL A 166 -12.41 5.59 1.39
N TYR A 167 -11.62 4.69 1.94
CA TYR A 167 -12.07 3.83 3.04
C TYR A 167 -12.35 4.62 4.31
N GLY A 168 -11.52 5.60 4.66
CA GLY A 168 -11.71 6.46 5.83
C GLY A 168 -13.02 7.26 5.76
N ILE A 169 -13.27 7.92 4.64
CA ILE A 169 -14.50 8.70 4.43
C ILE A 169 -15.73 7.79 4.40
N SER A 170 -15.67 6.67 3.67
CA SER A 170 -16.79 5.73 3.55
C SER A 170 -17.18 5.14 4.91
N THR A 171 -16.22 4.70 5.71
CA THR A 171 -16.48 4.18 7.05
C THR A 171 -17.02 5.25 7.99
N SER A 172 -16.50 6.49 7.91
CA SER A 172 -16.99 7.63 8.69
C SER A 172 -18.44 7.95 8.38
N ILE A 173 -18.85 7.91 7.12
CA ILE A 173 -20.25 8.13 6.70
C ILE A 173 -21.14 7.03 7.30
N ILE A 174 -20.75 5.76 7.18
CA ILE A 174 -21.53 4.62 7.71
C ILE A 174 -21.70 4.75 9.23
N VAL A 175 -20.60 5.01 9.96
CA VAL A 175 -20.65 5.20 11.42
C VAL A 175 -21.50 6.40 11.79
N GLY A 176 -21.40 7.53 11.07
CA GLY A 176 -22.22 8.71 11.28
C GLY A 176 -23.71 8.45 11.10
N ILE A 177 -24.11 7.70 10.07
CA ILE A 177 -25.49 7.32 9.84
C ILE A 177 -26.00 6.41 10.99
N VAL A 178 -25.21 5.41 11.36
CA VAL A 178 -25.57 4.51 12.46
C VAL A 178 -25.72 5.30 13.77
N TYR A 179 -24.78 6.15 14.10
CA TYR A 179 -24.86 7.02 15.29
C TYR A 179 -26.10 7.91 15.27
N PHE A 180 -26.40 8.54 14.14
CA PHE A 180 -27.57 9.38 13.97
C PHE A 180 -28.88 8.61 14.21
N LEU A 181 -29.01 7.41 13.63
CA LEU A 181 -30.20 6.56 13.80
C LEU A 181 -30.41 6.12 15.25
N PHE A 182 -29.34 5.76 15.96
CA PHE A 182 -29.41 5.38 17.37
C PHE A 182 -29.73 6.58 18.27
N ASN A 183 -29.15 7.75 17.99
CA ASN A 183 -29.41 8.95 18.76
C ASN A 183 -30.83 9.51 18.54
N CYS A 184 -31.35 9.43 17.31
CA CYS A 184 -32.74 9.80 16.99
C CYS A 184 -33.76 8.93 17.74
N ASN A 185 -33.45 7.69 18.10
CA ASN A 185 -34.30 6.77 18.82
C ASN A 185 -34.12 6.86 20.35
N GLY A 186 -33.34 7.81 20.86
CA GLY A 186 -33.13 8.02 22.30
C GLY A 186 -32.43 6.87 23.03
N VAL A 187 -31.71 6.01 22.32
CA VAL A 187 -31.04 4.81 22.88
C VAL A 187 -29.64 5.13 23.44
N LEU A 188 -29.07 6.28 23.09
CA LEU A 188 -27.79 6.77 23.62
C LEU A 188 -27.98 8.19 24.16
N VAL A 189 -28.32 8.31 25.44
CA VAL A 189 -28.15 9.51 26.28
C VAL A 189 -27.09 9.19 27.32
#